data_4ddce191ee1c3ff2ba74344b75f38958
#
_entry.id   4ddce191ee1c3ff2ba74344b75f38958
#
_cell.length_a   1.000
_cell.length_b   1.000
_cell.length_c   1.000
_cell.angle_alpha   90.00
_cell.angle_beta   90.00
_cell.angle_gamma   90.00
#
_symmetry.space_group_name_H-M   'P 1'
#
loop_
_entity.id
_entity.type
_entity.pdbx_description
1 polymer ?
#
loop_
_entity_poly.entity_id
_entity_poly.type
_entity_poly.pdbx_seq_one_letter_code
_entity_poly.pdbx_strand_id
1 'polypeptide(L)'
;MYNNSLSQSIVKLKNEFIKSHKARSVIYEVIPLVCSTQLPISDEILSTLNNFAESNSIYFKSTDVFVSDIPCRTYEGDINDYWLSSKKYDTNYQPFYPTWILSAYTLSLEAKRLGFEEVVDIGSGDGRIAYCSKLLGMKSVGIEIDSDLVNLQYKISNLTNIKYGVLNEDATAVEYSSLNLSKPMFFISGLPESGEMLASNVLNKVKESTELKHSAGFNFMGSHIMKEYSRDKTKWGWGKIIKNFDLDLIGCLTLPTHWTNDQQVDTAYVYTRCT
;
A
#
# COMPACT_ATOMS: atom_id res chain seq x y z
N MET A 1 8.46 16.77 -14.44
CA MET A 1 8.85 15.35 -14.64
C MET A 1 8.88 14.67 -13.29
N TYR A 2 8.04 13.68 -13.09
CA TYR A 2 8.01 12.91 -11.85
C TYR A 2 9.31 12.10 -11.75
N ASN A 3 10.01 12.20 -10.63
CA ASN A 3 11.25 11.47 -10.44
C ASN A 3 10.93 9.99 -10.10
N ASN A 4 10.67 9.21 -11.13
CA ASN A 4 10.29 7.79 -11.06
C ASN A 4 11.49 6.85 -10.82
N SER A 5 12.66 7.38 -10.44
CA SER A 5 13.87 6.57 -10.36
C SER A 5 13.76 5.43 -9.33
N LEU A 6 13.24 5.72 -8.14
CA LEU A 6 13.10 4.70 -7.09
C LEU A 6 12.06 3.63 -7.48
N SER A 7 10.89 4.02 -7.99
CA SER A 7 9.87 3.06 -8.41
C SER A 7 10.36 2.15 -9.54
N GLN A 8 11.08 2.70 -10.51
CA GLN A 8 11.71 1.93 -11.59
C GLN A 8 12.76 0.95 -11.06
N SER A 9 13.55 1.37 -10.07
CA SER A 9 14.54 0.49 -9.43
C SER A 9 13.88 -0.67 -8.68
N ILE A 10 12.75 -0.43 -8.00
CA ILE A 10 11.99 -1.48 -7.31
C ILE A 10 11.37 -2.46 -8.33
N VAL A 11 10.81 -1.96 -9.43
CA VAL A 11 10.33 -2.80 -10.53
C VAL A 11 11.46 -3.66 -11.09
N LYS A 12 12.63 -3.08 -11.30
CA LYS A 12 13.81 -3.81 -11.78
C LYS A 12 14.23 -4.88 -10.76
N LEU A 13 14.31 -4.56 -9.48
CA LEU A 13 14.65 -5.51 -8.42
C LEU A 13 13.71 -6.71 -8.44
N LYS A 14 12.38 -6.48 -8.52
CA LYS A 14 11.39 -7.57 -8.64
C LYS A 14 11.66 -8.42 -9.88
N ASN A 15 11.82 -7.79 -11.03
CA ASN A 15 12.01 -8.49 -12.30
C ASN A 15 13.28 -9.35 -12.30
N GLU A 16 14.34 -8.92 -11.65
CA GLU A 16 15.55 -9.72 -11.48
C GLU A 16 15.33 -10.88 -10.49
N PHE A 17 14.63 -10.61 -9.39
CA PHE A 17 14.31 -11.64 -8.40
C PHE A 17 13.50 -12.79 -8.99
N ILE A 18 12.44 -12.51 -9.75
CA ILE A 18 11.57 -13.55 -10.33
C ILE A 18 12.28 -14.41 -11.39
N LYS A 19 13.39 -13.97 -11.99
CA LYS A 19 14.17 -14.79 -12.92
C LYS A 19 14.79 -16.02 -12.24
N SER A 20 15.18 -15.88 -10.98
CA SER A 20 15.82 -16.92 -10.18
C SER A 20 14.86 -17.64 -9.22
N HIS A 21 13.69 -17.08 -8.97
CA HIS A 21 12.69 -17.61 -8.04
C HIS A 21 11.39 -17.89 -8.78
N LYS A 22 11.12 -19.18 -9.02
CA LYS A 22 9.87 -19.61 -9.66
C LYS A 22 8.71 -19.47 -8.70
N ALA A 23 7.56 -19.06 -9.23
CA ALA A 23 6.30 -19.02 -8.51
C ALA A 23 5.98 -20.36 -7.83
N ARG A 24 5.57 -20.25 -6.57
CA ARG A 24 4.97 -21.32 -5.77
C ARG A 24 3.73 -20.72 -5.12
N SER A 25 2.90 -21.52 -4.49
CA SER A 25 1.71 -21.04 -3.75
C SER A 25 2.07 -20.30 -2.45
N VAL A 26 3.14 -19.51 -2.47
CA VAL A 26 3.67 -18.74 -1.34
C VAL A 26 3.91 -17.30 -1.78
N ILE A 27 3.88 -16.40 -0.81
CA ILE A 27 4.25 -15.00 -1.03
C ILE A 27 5.72 -14.78 -0.72
N TYR A 28 6.28 -13.77 -1.35
CA TYR A 28 7.66 -13.34 -1.12
C TYR A 28 7.73 -11.84 -0.83
N GLU A 29 8.68 -11.48 0.03
CA GLU A 29 9.17 -10.12 0.17
C GLU A 29 10.68 -10.12 -0.13
N VAL A 30 11.19 -9.05 -0.74
CA VAL A 30 12.62 -8.90 -1.04
C VAL A 30 13.05 -7.52 -0.62
N ILE A 31 13.96 -7.46 0.36
CA ILE A 31 14.40 -6.20 0.94
C ILE A 31 15.92 -6.15 0.88
N PRO A 32 16.54 -5.11 0.28
CA PRO A 32 17.98 -4.91 0.33
C PRO A 32 18.48 -4.82 1.77
N LEU A 33 19.70 -5.31 2.00
CA LEU A 33 20.36 -5.23 3.30
C LEU A 33 21.15 -3.93 3.48
N VAL A 34 21.56 -3.32 2.37
CA VAL A 34 22.36 -2.08 2.37
C VAL A 34 21.90 -1.14 1.26
N CYS A 35 22.12 0.14 1.48
CA CYS A 35 21.90 1.17 0.48
C CYS A 35 22.76 0.93 -0.75
N SER A 36 22.22 1.22 -1.92
CA SER A 36 22.97 1.15 -3.17
C SER A 36 22.61 2.32 -4.08
N THR A 37 23.45 2.61 -5.06
CA THR A 37 23.16 3.63 -6.08
C THR A 37 21.91 3.27 -6.92
N GLN A 38 21.61 2.00 -7.03
CA GLN A 38 20.42 1.50 -7.74
C GLN A 38 19.14 1.64 -6.91
N LEU A 39 19.26 1.54 -5.57
CA LEU A 39 18.16 1.67 -4.61
C LEU A 39 18.59 2.61 -3.49
N PRO A 40 18.44 3.93 -3.67
CA PRO A 40 18.92 4.93 -2.73
C PRO A 40 17.96 5.08 -1.53
N ILE A 41 17.79 4.01 -0.77
CA ILE A 41 17.09 3.98 0.50
C ILE A 41 18.16 3.82 1.58
N SER A 42 18.15 4.65 2.63
CA SER A 42 19.16 4.59 3.68
C SER A 42 19.16 3.25 4.40
N ASP A 43 20.33 2.85 4.93
CA ASP A 43 20.50 1.60 5.67
C ASP A 43 19.57 1.54 6.89
N GLU A 44 19.34 2.67 7.55
CA GLU A 44 18.40 2.76 8.67
C GLU A 44 16.97 2.40 8.26
N ILE A 45 16.50 2.95 7.14
CA ILE A 45 15.18 2.63 6.59
C ILE A 45 15.12 1.17 6.18
N LEU A 46 16.13 0.67 5.43
CA LEU A 46 16.19 -0.73 5.01
C LEU A 46 16.16 -1.69 6.19
N SER A 47 16.93 -1.40 7.25
CA SER A 47 16.91 -2.16 8.49
C SER A 47 15.50 -2.19 9.11
N THR A 48 14.82 -1.04 9.15
CA THR A 48 13.47 -0.94 9.71
C THR A 48 12.44 -1.69 8.86
N LEU A 49 12.56 -1.68 7.54
CA LEU A 49 11.71 -2.47 6.64
C LEU A 49 11.97 -3.99 6.80
N ASN A 50 13.23 -4.40 7.00
CA ASN A 50 13.56 -5.79 7.34
C ASN A 50 12.93 -6.18 8.69
N ASN A 51 13.00 -5.32 9.71
CA ASN A 51 12.38 -5.58 11.01
C ASN A 51 10.85 -5.73 10.91
N PHE A 52 10.18 -4.98 10.02
CA PHE A 52 8.77 -5.20 9.73
C PHE A 52 8.51 -6.62 9.24
N ALA A 53 9.26 -7.07 8.24
CA ALA A 53 9.09 -8.41 7.67
C ALA A 53 9.43 -9.52 8.68
N GLU A 54 10.49 -9.36 9.47
CA GLU A 54 10.86 -10.31 10.54
C GLU A 54 9.82 -10.40 11.65
N SER A 55 9.14 -9.30 11.95
CA SER A 55 8.09 -9.22 12.97
C SER A 55 6.73 -9.70 12.48
N ASN A 56 6.58 -9.88 11.18
CA ASN A 56 5.32 -10.22 10.54
C ASN A 56 5.17 -11.75 10.44
N SER A 57 4.21 -12.31 11.17
CA SER A 57 4.02 -13.75 11.25
C SER A 57 3.49 -14.42 9.99
N ILE A 58 3.18 -13.66 8.93
CA ILE A 58 2.89 -14.26 7.62
C ILE A 58 4.16 -14.87 6.99
N TYR A 59 5.34 -14.39 7.38
CA TYR A 59 6.61 -14.91 6.88
C TYR A 59 7.16 -15.97 7.85
N PHE A 60 7.44 -17.15 7.34
CA PHE A 60 7.92 -18.29 8.11
C PHE A 60 9.40 -18.64 7.85
N LYS A 61 10.01 -18.02 6.82
CA LYS A 61 11.39 -18.27 6.46
C LYS A 61 12.03 -17.01 5.88
N SER A 62 13.28 -16.78 6.24
CA SER A 62 14.12 -15.75 5.62
C SER A 62 15.45 -16.34 5.12
N THR A 63 15.99 -15.76 4.04
CA THR A 63 17.25 -16.19 3.45
C THR A 63 17.95 -15.02 2.79
N ASP A 64 19.25 -14.88 3.03
CA ASP A 64 20.05 -13.85 2.38
C ASP A 64 20.45 -14.32 0.97
N VAL A 65 20.24 -13.46 -0.02
CA VAL A 65 20.49 -13.73 -1.43
C VAL A 65 21.08 -12.50 -2.11
N PHE A 66 21.69 -12.70 -3.28
CA PHE A 66 22.03 -11.60 -4.17
C PHE A 66 21.02 -11.50 -5.31
N VAL A 67 20.48 -10.30 -5.52
CA VAL A 67 19.62 -9.99 -6.65
C VAL A 67 20.34 -8.92 -7.48
N SER A 68 20.88 -9.32 -8.65
CA SER A 68 21.69 -8.42 -9.49
C SER A 68 22.75 -7.65 -8.70
N ASP A 69 23.60 -8.37 -7.97
CA ASP A 69 24.68 -7.83 -7.13
C ASP A 69 24.26 -7.02 -5.91
N ILE A 70 22.96 -6.87 -5.66
CA ILE A 70 22.44 -6.23 -4.46
C ILE A 70 22.23 -7.30 -3.39
N PRO A 71 22.87 -7.22 -2.22
CA PRO A 71 22.61 -8.11 -1.11
C PRO A 71 21.21 -7.84 -0.55
N CYS A 72 20.35 -8.84 -0.58
CA CYS A 72 18.96 -8.76 -0.15
C CYS A 72 18.64 -9.86 0.85
N ARG A 73 17.67 -9.61 1.72
CA ARG A 73 16.98 -10.65 2.47
C ARG A 73 15.63 -10.91 1.82
N THR A 74 15.37 -12.18 1.55
CA THR A 74 14.08 -12.66 1.08
C THR A 74 13.30 -13.23 2.24
N TYR A 75 12.01 -12.98 2.24
CA TYR A 75 11.06 -13.55 3.19
C TYR A 75 10.04 -14.36 2.43
N GLU A 76 9.88 -15.60 2.82
CA GLU A 76 8.91 -16.54 2.24
C GLU A 76 7.76 -16.70 3.22
N GLY A 77 6.53 -16.54 2.76
CA GLY A 77 5.36 -16.49 3.63
C GLY A 77 4.12 -17.14 3.04
N ASP A 78 3.09 -17.27 3.87
CA ASP A 78 1.78 -17.76 3.51
C ASP A 78 0.71 -16.84 4.09
N ILE A 79 -0.28 -16.52 3.28
CA ILE A 79 -1.43 -15.69 3.66
C ILE A 79 -2.75 -16.49 3.72
N ASN A 80 -2.71 -17.79 3.49
CA ASN A 80 -3.92 -18.60 3.33
C ASN A 80 -4.86 -18.51 4.54
N ASP A 81 -4.31 -18.51 5.76
CA ASP A 81 -5.12 -18.42 6.97
C ASP A 81 -5.87 -17.08 7.04
N TYR A 82 -5.20 -15.97 6.75
CA TYR A 82 -5.83 -14.65 6.71
C TYR A 82 -6.79 -14.52 5.52
N TRP A 83 -6.41 -15.05 4.36
CA TRP A 83 -7.24 -15.02 3.17
C TRP A 83 -8.53 -15.80 3.33
N LEU A 84 -8.50 -16.99 3.95
CA LEU A 84 -9.67 -17.80 4.26
C LEU A 84 -10.53 -17.15 5.35
N SER A 85 -9.91 -16.63 6.40
CA SER A 85 -10.59 -15.93 7.49
C SER A 85 -11.36 -14.71 6.96
N SER A 86 -10.79 -13.96 6.03
CA SER A 86 -11.40 -12.77 5.47
C SER A 86 -12.68 -13.01 4.69
N LYS A 87 -12.90 -14.21 4.16
CA LYS A 87 -14.12 -14.59 3.44
C LYS A 87 -15.41 -14.55 4.28
N LYS A 88 -15.29 -14.47 5.60
CA LYS A 88 -16.46 -14.32 6.52
C LYS A 88 -17.10 -12.93 6.44
N TYR A 89 -16.38 -11.93 5.96
CA TYR A 89 -16.91 -10.59 5.77
C TYR A 89 -17.52 -10.49 4.37
N ASP A 90 -18.67 -9.86 4.26
CA ASP A 90 -19.59 -9.85 3.13
C ASP A 90 -18.99 -9.49 1.75
N THR A 91 -19.79 -9.57 0.72
CA THR A 91 -19.49 -9.49 -0.73
C THR A 91 -18.69 -8.27 -1.20
N ASN A 92 -18.57 -7.22 -0.40
CA ASN A 92 -17.77 -6.03 -0.69
C ASN A 92 -16.34 -6.09 -0.12
N TYR A 93 -15.98 -7.20 0.50
CA TYR A 93 -14.69 -7.39 1.13
C TYR A 93 -13.68 -7.97 0.14
N GLN A 94 -12.51 -7.37 0.08
CA GLN A 94 -11.39 -7.93 -0.67
C GLN A 94 -10.52 -8.79 0.25
N PRO A 95 -10.12 -9.99 -0.18
CA PRO A 95 -9.16 -10.79 0.58
C PRO A 95 -7.86 -10.03 0.79
N PHE A 96 -7.18 -10.33 1.89
CA PHE A 96 -5.88 -9.76 2.18
C PHE A 96 -4.84 -10.14 1.11
N TYR A 97 -4.37 -9.14 0.38
CA TYR A 97 -3.29 -9.23 -0.60
C TYR A 97 -2.23 -8.16 -0.30
N PRO A 98 -1.14 -8.51 0.39
CA PRO A 98 -0.13 -7.53 0.75
C PRO A 98 0.61 -7.02 -0.49
N THR A 99 0.75 -5.70 -0.62
CA THR A 99 1.69 -5.11 -1.56
C THR A 99 3.13 -5.30 -1.05
N TRP A 100 4.15 -5.17 -1.90
CA TRP A 100 5.54 -5.23 -1.44
C TRP A 100 5.82 -4.10 -0.45
N ILE A 101 6.63 -4.37 0.60
CA ILE A 101 6.95 -3.34 1.61
C ILE A 101 7.72 -2.17 0.98
N LEU A 102 8.59 -2.42 0.01
CA LEU A 102 9.27 -1.38 -0.76
C LEU A 102 8.29 -0.55 -1.58
N SER A 103 7.21 -1.15 -2.08
CA SER A 103 6.13 -0.43 -2.75
C SER A 103 5.36 0.44 -1.75
N ALA A 104 5.00 -0.10 -0.59
CA ALA A 104 4.33 0.64 0.48
C ALA A 104 5.15 1.86 0.94
N TYR A 105 6.47 1.66 1.12
CA TYR A 105 7.41 2.75 1.44
C TYR A 105 7.41 3.83 0.35
N THR A 106 7.52 3.42 -0.93
CA THR A 106 7.58 4.35 -2.06
C THR A 106 6.26 5.11 -2.24
N LEU A 107 5.13 4.43 -2.05
CA LEU A 107 3.81 5.05 -2.07
C LEU A 107 3.67 6.13 -0.99
N SER A 108 4.09 5.82 0.24
CA SER A 108 4.07 6.77 1.35
C SER A 108 5.02 7.95 1.13
N LEU A 109 6.21 7.69 0.57
CA LEU A 109 7.19 8.72 0.23
C LEU A 109 6.64 9.69 -0.82
N GLU A 110 5.96 9.17 -1.84
CA GLU A 110 5.34 10.02 -2.87
C GLU A 110 4.17 10.84 -2.30
N ALA A 111 3.34 10.28 -1.41
CA ALA A 111 2.29 11.04 -0.73
C ALA A 111 2.88 12.23 0.04
N LYS A 112 3.97 11.99 0.80
CA LYS A 112 4.69 13.05 1.51
C LYS A 112 5.26 14.09 0.54
N ARG A 113 5.85 13.67 -0.58
CA ARG A 113 6.40 14.56 -1.62
C ARG A 113 5.30 15.44 -2.25
N LEU A 114 4.10 14.91 -2.40
CA LEU A 114 2.93 15.64 -2.92
C LEU A 114 2.31 16.62 -1.90
N GLY A 115 2.89 16.69 -0.69
CA GLY A 115 2.53 17.66 0.35
C GLY A 115 1.43 17.18 1.30
N PHE A 116 1.15 15.87 1.34
CA PHE A 116 0.27 15.29 2.36
C PHE A 116 1.04 15.07 3.66
N GLU A 117 0.37 15.28 4.78
CA GLU A 117 0.97 15.25 6.12
C GLU A 117 0.51 14.02 6.91
N GLU A 118 -0.62 13.45 6.51
CA GLU A 118 -1.21 12.27 7.13
C GLU A 118 -1.57 11.21 6.09
N VAL A 119 -1.65 9.96 6.56
CA VAL A 119 -2.10 8.82 5.76
C VAL A 119 -3.22 8.09 6.49
N VAL A 120 -4.27 7.77 5.75
CA VAL A 120 -5.34 6.86 6.16
C VAL A 120 -5.35 5.68 5.20
N ASP A 121 -5.05 4.49 5.71
CA ASP A 121 -4.97 3.26 4.92
C ASP A 121 -6.28 2.49 5.09
N ILE A 122 -7.07 2.42 4.01
CA ILE A 122 -8.39 1.78 3.97
C ILE A 122 -8.24 0.31 3.59
N GLY A 123 -8.66 -0.59 4.48
CA GLY A 123 -8.38 -2.01 4.36
C GLY A 123 -6.89 -2.26 4.56
N SER A 124 -6.36 -1.84 5.70
CA SER A 124 -4.91 -1.71 5.92
C SER A 124 -4.16 -3.05 6.01
N GLY A 125 -4.88 -4.19 6.07
CA GLY A 125 -4.26 -5.50 6.09
C GLY A 125 -3.29 -5.66 7.26
N ASP A 126 -2.02 -5.95 6.97
CA ASP A 126 -0.95 -6.03 7.97
C ASP A 126 -0.36 -4.67 8.38
N GLY A 127 -0.93 -3.57 7.88
CA GLY A 127 -0.58 -2.20 8.28
C GLY A 127 0.66 -1.62 7.61
N ARG A 128 1.21 -2.25 6.56
CA ARG A 128 2.49 -1.85 5.95
C ARG A 128 2.52 -0.43 5.39
N ILE A 129 1.42 0.09 4.83
CA ILE A 129 1.33 1.47 4.34
C ILE A 129 1.33 2.45 5.53
N ALA A 130 0.51 2.19 6.55
CA ALA A 130 0.48 3.01 7.76
C ALA A 130 1.83 3.00 8.49
N TYR A 131 2.48 1.82 8.56
CA TYR A 131 3.83 1.66 9.11
C TYR A 131 4.87 2.48 8.36
N CYS A 132 4.94 2.35 7.03
CA CYS A 132 5.89 3.09 6.18
C CYS A 132 5.65 4.60 6.26
N SER A 133 4.38 5.03 6.31
CA SER A 133 4.03 6.44 6.47
C SER A 133 4.51 7.00 7.81
N LYS A 134 4.35 6.22 8.89
CA LYS A 134 4.87 6.58 10.20
C LYS A 134 6.39 6.67 10.22
N LEU A 135 7.07 5.75 9.55
CA LEU A 135 8.53 5.76 9.40
C LEU A 135 9.03 7.03 8.71
N LEU A 136 8.25 7.58 7.79
CA LEU A 136 8.51 8.86 7.12
C LEU A 136 8.12 10.10 7.96
N GLY A 137 7.67 9.92 9.20
CA GLY A 137 7.28 11.00 10.11
C GLY A 137 5.88 11.56 9.87
N MET A 138 5.04 10.88 9.06
CA MET A 138 3.65 11.27 8.86
C MET A 138 2.78 10.73 10.01
N LYS A 139 1.67 11.42 10.34
CA LYS A 139 0.61 10.82 11.14
C LYS A 139 -0.07 9.76 10.28
N SER A 140 -0.30 8.57 10.81
CA SER A 140 -0.88 7.49 10.03
C SER A 140 -1.87 6.66 10.84
N VAL A 141 -2.93 6.23 10.16
CA VAL A 141 -4.02 5.41 10.70
C VAL A 141 -4.34 4.30 9.71
N GLY A 142 -4.30 3.05 10.16
CA GLY A 142 -4.83 1.91 9.44
C GLY A 142 -6.26 1.63 9.88
N ILE A 143 -7.17 1.42 8.94
CA ILE A 143 -8.55 1.00 9.18
C ILE A 143 -8.72 -0.39 8.60
N GLU A 144 -9.07 -1.35 9.44
CA GLU A 144 -9.17 -2.76 9.06
C GLU A 144 -10.36 -3.40 9.76
N ILE A 145 -11.18 -4.09 8.98
CA ILE A 145 -12.36 -4.78 9.51
C ILE A 145 -12.01 -6.13 10.15
N ASP A 146 -10.95 -6.77 9.68
CA ASP A 146 -10.52 -8.07 10.18
C ASP A 146 -9.70 -7.94 11.47
N SER A 147 -10.26 -8.42 12.58
CA SER A 147 -9.60 -8.36 13.90
C SER A 147 -8.29 -9.15 13.97
N ASP A 148 -8.13 -10.20 13.16
CA ASP A 148 -6.89 -10.99 13.14
C ASP A 148 -5.77 -10.20 12.48
N LEU A 149 -6.07 -9.45 11.41
CA LEU A 149 -5.13 -8.52 10.78
C LEU A 149 -4.83 -7.32 11.68
N VAL A 150 -5.81 -6.79 12.41
CA VAL A 150 -5.60 -5.75 13.43
C VAL A 150 -4.65 -6.23 14.53
N ASN A 151 -4.84 -7.45 15.03
CA ASN A 151 -3.94 -8.06 16.03
C ASN A 151 -2.52 -8.23 15.47
N LEU A 152 -2.39 -8.60 14.19
CA LEU A 152 -1.11 -8.67 13.51
C LEU A 152 -0.42 -7.30 13.45
N GLN A 153 -1.16 -6.23 13.12
CA GLN A 153 -0.64 -4.85 13.13
C GLN A 153 -0.12 -4.45 14.52
N TYR A 154 -0.89 -4.72 15.57
CA TYR A 154 -0.44 -4.45 16.95
C TYR A 154 0.82 -5.23 17.32
N LYS A 155 0.92 -6.50 16.92
CA LYS A 155 2.10 -7.32 17.16
C LYS A 155 3.33 -6.72 16.48
N ILE A 156 3.25 -6.40 15.17
CA ILE A 156 4.34 -5.79 14.42
C ILE A 156 4.72 -4.43 15.02
N SER A 157 3.74 -3.57 15.28
CA SER A 157 3.94 -2.25 15.88
C SER A 157 4.66 -2.33 17.25
N ASN A 158 4.34 -3.33 18.07
CA ASN A 158 4.98 -3.55 19.36
C ASN A 158 6.43 -4.06 19.24
N LEU A 159 6.67 -5.02 18.35
CA LEU A 159 8.00 -5.62 18.15
C LEU A 159 8.98 -4.62 17.51
N THR A 160 8.51 -3.80 16.58
CA THR A 160 9.35 -2.81 15.88
C THR A 160 9.41 -1.46 16.57
N ASN A 161 8.58 -1.23 17.58
CA ASN A 161 8.40 0.06 18.26
C ASN A 161 7.96 1.21 17.35
N ILE A 162 7.36 0.92 16.19
CA ILE A 162 6.78 1.91 15.28
C ILE A 162 5.27 2.00 15.56
N LYS A 163 4.84 3.07 16.23
CA LYS A 163 3.45 3.25 16.67
C LYS A 163 2.67 4.13 15.70
N TYR A 164 1.53 3.66 15.24
CA TYR A 164 0.55 4.37 14.43
C TYR A 164 -0.86 4.04 14.91
N GLY A 165 -1.86 4.78 14.45
CA GLY A 165 -3.27 4.52 14.79
C GLY A 165 -3.78 3.28 14.07
N VAL A 166 -4.55 2.45 14.77
CA VAL A 166 -5.25 1.30 14.19
C VAL A 166 -6.69 1.31 14.65
N LEU A 167 -7.63 1.26 13.71
CA LEU A 167 -9.06 1.16 13.95
C LEU A 167 -9.57 -0.19 13.44
N ASN A 168 -10.19 -0.97 14.34
CA ASN A 168 -10.88 -2.20 13.95
C ASN A 168 -12.33 -1.87 13.63
N GLU A 169 -12.55 -1.34 12.43
CA GLU A 169 -13.87 -0.86 12.01
C GLU A 169 -14.09 -1.07 10.51
N ASP A 170 -15.36 -1.12 10.11
CA ASP A 170 -15.74 -0.98 8.70
C ASP A 170 -15.46 0.46 8.25
N ALA A 171 -14.63 0.64 7.24
CA ALA A 171 -14.28 1.96 6.73
C ALA A 171 -15.49 2.76 6.23
N THR A 172 -16.58 2.10 5.85
CA THR A 172 -17.83 2.78 5.49
C THR A 172 -18.60 3.32 6.69
N ALA A 173 -18.28 2.84 7.90
CA ALA A 173 -18.89 3.30 9.16
C ALA A 173 -18.08 4.40 9.85
N VAL A 174 -16.77 4.51 9.58
CA VAL A 174 -15.86 5.45 10.24
C VAL A 174 -16.31 6.89 10.07
N GLU A 175 -16.25 7.66 11.15
CA GLU A 175 -16.45 9.10 11.14
C GLU A 175 -15.09 9.81 10.97
N TYR A 176 -14.74 10.15 9.73
CA TYR A 176 -13.42 10.69 9.36
C TYR A 176 -13.11 12.05 9.95
N SER A 177 -14.12 12.87 10.26
CA SER A 177 -13.96 14.15 10.93
C SER A 177 -13.38 14.01 12.35
N SER A 178 -13.66 12.89 13.02
CA SER A 178 -13.15 12.62 14.37
C SER A 178 -11.65 12.30 14.41
N LEU A 179 -11.02 12.00 13.28
CA LEU A 179 -9.60 11.63 13.21
C LEU A 179 -8.66 12.85 13.31
N ASN A 180 -9.19 14.06 13.34
CA ASN A 180 -8.41 15.31 13.40
C ASN A 180 -7.30 15.34 12.34
N LEU A 181 -7.67 15.22 11.08
CA LEU A 181 -6.80 15.24 9.92
C LEU A 181 -6.84 16.61 9.25
N SER A 182 -5.71 17.07 8.71
CA SER A 182 -5.61 18.36 8.01
C SER A 182 -5.35 18.20 6.51
N LYS A 183 -4.41 17.36 6.13
CA LYS A 183 -4.04 17.08 4.73
C LYS A 183 -3.80 15.58 4.53
N PRO A 184 -4.84 14.74 4.65
CA PRO A 184 -4.69 13.30 4.57
C PRO A 184 -4.63 12.81 3.12
N MET A 185 -3.79 11.77 2.91
CA MET A 185 -3.87 10.88 1.75
C MET A 185 -4.57 9.60 2.17
N PHE A 186 -5.69 9.30 1.55
CA PHE A 186 -6.41 8.04 1.71
C PHE A 186 -5.88 7.02 0.71
N PHE A 187 -5.37 5.90 1.20
CA PHE A 187 -4.97 4.78 0.36
C PHE A 187 -6.12 3.77 0.24
N ILE A 188 -6.50 3.48 -1.01
CA ILE A 188 -7.50 2.46 -1.32
C ILE A 188 -6.85 1.48 -2.28
N SER A 189 -6.22 0.45 -1.71
CA SER A 189 -5.35 -0.48 -2.43
C SER A 189 -6.10 -1.66 -3.07
N GLY A 190 -7.43 -1.61 -3.12
CA GLY A 190 -8.25 -2.63 -3.75
C GLY A 190 -8.33 -2.52 -5.27
N LEU A 191 -8.78 -3.61 -5.91
CA LEU A 191 -9.13 -3.58 -7.33
C LEU A 191 -10.46 -2.84 -7.54
N PRO A 192 -10.61 -2.06 -8.64
CA PRO A 192 -11.83 -1.29 -8.87
C PRO A 192 -13.10 -2.17 -8.94
N GLU A 193 -12.98 -3.40 -9.43
CA GLU A 193 -14.11 -4.33 -9.60
C GLU A 193 -14.80 -4.68 -8.28
N SER A 194 -14.06 -4.70 -7.18
CA SER A 194 -14.58 -5.02 -5.85
C SER A 194 -14.49 -3.85 -4.87
N GLY A 195 -13.66 -2.84 -5.17
CA GLY A 195 -13.42 -1.69 -4.30
C GLY A 195 -14.24 -0.44 -4.65
N GLU A 196 -14.96 -0.40 -5.78
CA GLU A 196 -15.68 0.81 -6.26
C GLU A 196 -16.71 1.31 -5.23
N MET A 197 -17.46 0.40 -4.61
CA MET A 197 -18.48 0.75 -3.63
C MET A 197 -17.86 1.28 -2.33
N LEU A 198 -16.85 0.59 -1.81
CA LEU A 198 -16.10 1.04 -0.63
C LEU A 198 -15.49 2.43 -0.86
N ALA A 199 -14.81 2.62 -1.99
CA ALA A 199 -14.20 3.89 -2.33
C ALA A 199 -15.24 5.01 -2.46
N SER A 200 -16.38 4.75 -3.09
CA SER A 200 -17.46 5.74 -3.21
C SER A 200 -18.00 6.15 -1.85
N ASN A 201 -18.21 5.22 -0.93
CA ASN A 201 -18.69 5.52 0.41
C ASN A 201 -17.68 6.36 1.21
N VAL A 202 -16.40 6.00 1.16
CA VAL A 202 -15.33 6.76 1.81
C VAL A 202 -15.23 8.17 1.23
N LEU A 203 -15.25 8.29 -0.10
CA LEU A 203 -15.21 9.58 -0.80
C LEU A 203 -16.38 10.48 -0.45
N ASN A 204 -17.61 9.95 -0.39
CA ASN A 204 -18.79 10.71 0.01
C ASN A 204 -18.61 11.30 1.41
N LYS A 205 -18.23 10.46 2.39
CA LYS A 205 -18.00 10.93 3.77
C LYS A 205 -16.92 11.99 3.88
N VAL A 206 -15.82 11.82 3.14
CA VAL A 206 -14.74 12.81 3.12
C VAL A 206 -15.18 14.11 2.48
N LYS A 207 -15.97 14.08 1.39
CA LYS A 207 -16.49 15.27 0.73
C LYS A 207 -17.60 15.97 1.52
N GLU A 208 -18.30 15.25 2.40
CA GLU A 208 -19.26 15.84 3.34
C GLU A 208 -18.58 16.56 4.52
N SER A 209 -17.33 16.21 4.85
CA SER A 209 -16.57 16.88 5.89
C SER A 209 -16.09 18.25 5.43
N THR A 210 -16.40 19.29 6.20
CA THR A 210 -15.97 20.68 5.93
C THR A 210 -14.46 20.84 5.96
N GLU A 211 -13.78 20.05 6.79
CA GLU A 211 -12.34 20.09 7.01
C GLU A 211 -11.57 19.35 5.89
N LEU A 212 -12.12 18.23 5.40
CA LEU A 212 -11.41 17.32 4.52
C LEU A 212 -11.68 17.52 3.03
N LYS A 213 -12.87 18.05 2.68
CA LYS A 213 -13.36 18.12 1.29
C LYS A 213 -12.44 18.84 0.30
N HIS A 214 -11.55 19.72 0.77
CA HIS A 214 -10.62 20.49 -0.06
C HIS A 214 -9.14 20.15 0.20
N SER A 215 -8.85 19.35 1.23
CA SER A 215 -7.48 19.06 1.65
C SER A 215 -7.09 17.60 1.42
N ALA A 216 -8.06 16.70 1.35
CA ALA A 216 -7.84 15.28 1.19
C ALA A 216 -7.35 14.91 -0.22
N GLY A 217 -6.54 13.87 -0.27
CA GLY A 217 -6.17 13.17 -1.50
C GLY A 217 -6.51 11.69 -1.43
N PHE A 218 -6.54 11.04 -2.59
CA PHE A 218 -6.82 9.62 -2.70
C PHE A 218 -5.78 8.96 -3.59
N ASN A 219 -5.23 7.83 -3.11
CA ASN A 219 -4.41 6.94 -3.91
C ASN A 219 -5.21 5.69 -4.26
N PHE A 220 -5.24 5.36 -5.54
CA PHE A 220 -5.91 4.18 -6.04
C PHE A 220 -4.91 3.25 -6.71
N MET A 221 -4.98 1.98 -6.37
CA MET A 221 -4.24 0.95 -7.07
C MET A 221 -4.93 0.63 -8.41
N GLY A 222 -4.29 0.99 -9.50
CA GLY A 222 -4.81 0.67 -10.85
C GLY A 222 -4.80 -0.83 -11.13
N SER A 223 -5.66 -1.28 -12.01
CA SER A 223 -5.59 -2.63 -12.56
C SER A 223 -4.34 -2.80 -13.42
N HIS A 224 -3.66 -3.94 -13.29
CA HIS A 224 -2.52 -4.28 -14.14
C HIS A 224 -2.86 -4.36 -15.64
N ILE A 225 -4.13 -4.61 -15.98
CA ILE A 225 -4.62 -4.69 -17.35
C ILE A 225 -4.78 -3.28 -17.95
N MET A 226 -4.89 -2.25 -17.13
CA MET A 226 -5.32 -0.92 -17.55
C MET A 226 -4.31 0.16 -17.13
N LYS A 227 -3.04 0.03 -17.54
CA LYS A 227 -1.98 1.05 -17.32
C LYS A 227 -2.37 2.45 -17.80
N GLU A 228 -3.34 2.55 -18.71
CA GLU A 228 -3.83 3.81 -19.28
C GLU A 228 -4.86 4.53 -18.39
N TYR A 229 -5.27 3.94 -17.29
CA TYR A 229 -6.25 4.54 -16.37
C TYR A 229 -5.90 5.93 -15.91
N SER A 230 -4.63 6.18 -15.69
CA SER A 230 -4.13 7.48 -15.29
C SER A 230 -4.30 8.55 -16.37
N ARG A 231 -4.62 8.17 -17.61
CA ARG A 231 -4.72 9.07 -18.76
C ARG A 231 -6.15 9.32 -19.23
N ASP A 232 -7.08 8.40 -18.95
CA ASP A 232 -8.46 8.49 -19.42
C ASP A 232 -9.45 8.37 -18.27
N LYS A 233 -9.93 9.51 -17.79
CA LYS A 233 -10.92 9.64 -16.72
C LYS A 233 -12.33 9.14 -17.11
N THR A 234 -12.55 8.71 -18.34
CA THR A 234 -13.88 8.31 -18.82
C THR A 234 -14.14 6.82 -18.77
N LYS A 235 -13.09 6.01 -18.60
CA LYS A 235 -13.21 4.56 -18.54
C LYS A 235 -13.76 4.09 -17.19
N TRP A 236 -14.20 2.83 -17.13
CA TRP A 236 -14.71 2.20 -15.91
C TRP A 236 -13.65 2.11 -14.80
N GLY A 237 -14.05 1.73 -13.59
CA GLY A 237 -13.17 1.57 -12.45
C GLY A 237 -12.74 2.91 -11.86
N TRP A 238 -11.47 3.04 -11.45
CA TRP A 238 -10.98 4.24 -10.79
C TRP A 238 -11.10 5.51 -11.63
N GLY A 239 -10.98 5.42 -12.96
CA GLY A 239 -11.20 6.55 -13.86
C GLY A 239 -12.62 7.12 -13.75
N LYS A 240 -13.63 6.25 -13.62
CA LYS A 240 -15.01 6.63 -13.37
C LYS A 240 -15.18 7.33 -12.01
N ILE A 241 -14.58 6.76 -10.95
CA ILE A 241 -14.59 7.38 -9.60
C ILE A 241 -13.94 8.77 -9.64
N ILE A 242 -12.75 8.88 -10.21
CA ILE A 242 -12.01 10.16 -10.32
C ILE A 242 -12.89 11.21 -11.02
N LYS A 243 -13.57 10.81 -12.10
CA LYS A 243 -14.49 11.71 -12.82
C LYS A 243 -15.73 12.06 -12.00
N ASN A 244 -16.41 11.07 -11.42
CA ASN A 244 -17.68 11.28 -10.72
C ASN A 244 -17.50 12.14 -9.47
N PHE A 245 -16.36 12.05 -8.81
CA PHE A 245 -16.02 12.81 -7.61
C PHE A 245 -15.21 14.08 -7.92
N ASP A 246 -15.01 14.41 -9.18
CA ASP A 246 -14.26 15.59 -9.63
C ASP A 246 -12.91 15.73 -8.91
N LEU A 247 -12.09 14.65 -9.00
CA LEU A 247 -10.78 14.60 -8.38
C LEU A 247 -9.70 15.02 -9.39
N ASP A 248 -8.79 15.87 -8.94
CA ASP A 248 -7.60 16.21 -9.74
C ASP A 248 -6.55 15.10 -9.70
N LEU A 249 -6.10 14.67 -10.87
CA LEU A 249 -4.98 13.75 -11.00
C LEU A 249 -3.66 14.51 -10.78
N ILE A 250 -2.95 14.20 -9.70
CA ILE A 250 -1.72 14.90 -9.30
C ILE A 250 -0.45 14.07 -9.43
N GLY A 251 -0.56 12.76 -9.60
CA GLY A 251 0.60 11.88 -9.75
C GLY A 251 0.23 10.46 -10.14
N CYS A 252 1.24 9.74 -10.61
CA CYS A 252 1.14 8.31 -10.88
C CYS A 252 2.51 7.66 -10.66
N LEU A 253 2.54 6.52 -9.97
CA LEU A 253 3.72 5.65 -9.87
C LEU A 253 3.39 4.28 -10.44
N THR A 254 4.38 3.66 -11.09
CA THR A 254 4.32 2.26 -11.47
C THR A 254 5.20 1.46 -10.53
N LEU A 255 4.63 0.46 -9.86
CA LEU A 255 5.29 -0.38 -8.87
C LEU A 255 5.01 -1.85 -9.16
N PRO A 256 5.79 -2.79 -8.60
CA PRO A 256 5.52 -4.20 -8.79
C PRO A 256 4.09 -4.56 -8.42
N THR A 257 3.46 -5.35 -9.28
CA THR A 257 2.14 -5.91 -8.99
C THR A 257 2.31 -6.92 -7.87
N HIS A 258 1.59 -6.71 -6.79
CA HIS A 258 1.41 -7.62 -5.67
C HIS A 258 2.61 -8.51 -5.27
N TRP A 259 2.34 -9.40 -4.41
CA TRP A 259 3.07 -10.43 -3.72
C TRP A 259 3.38 -11.67 -4.56
N THR A 260 2.70 -11.94 -5.68
CA THR A 260 2.91 -13.15 -6.50
C THR A 260 4.08 -12.98 -7.46
N ASN A 261 4.88 -14.05 -7.60
CA ASN A 261 6.00 -14.06 -8.53
C ASN A 261 5.60 -14.37 -9.97
N ASP A 262 4.41 -14.89 -10.19
CA ASP A 262 3.87 -15.26 -11.49
C ASP A 262 3.29 -14.07 -12.25
N GLN A 263 2.97 -12.98 -11.55
CA GLN A 263 2.53 -11.76 -12.20
C GLN A 263 3.73 -10.88 -12.56
N GLN A 264 4.09 -10.91 -13.83
CA GLN A 264 5.20 -10.11 -14.38
C GLN A 264 4.78 -8.67 -14.74
N VAL A 265 3.61 -8.24 -14.31
CA VAL A 265 3.03 -6.97 -14.70
C VAL A 265 3.16 -5.96 -13.57
N ASP A 266 3.52 -4.74 -13.94
CA ASP A 266 3.59 -3.64 -12.99
C ASP A 266 2.24 -2.96 -12.86
N THR A 267 1.94 -2.47 -11.67
CA THR A 267 0.69 -1.79 -11.36
C THR A 267 0.91 -0.29 -11.27
N ALA A 268 0.02 0.47 -11.92
CA ALA A 268 -0.03 1.92 -11.78
C ALA A 268 -0.81 2.28 -10.51
N TYR A 269 -0.23 3.15 -9.68
CA TYR A 269 -0.87 3.77 -8.53
C TYR A 269 -1.12 5.24 -8.83
N VAL A 270 -2.36 5.66 -8.72
CA VAL A 270 -2.81 6.98 -9.15
C VAL A 270 -3.07 7.84 -7.92
N TYR A 271 -2.48 9.03 -7.87
CA TYR A 271 -2.68 10.01 -6.81
C TYR A 271 -3.62 11.10 -7.27
N THR A 272 -4.59 11.42 -6.45
CA THR A 272 -5.58 12.46 -6.73
C THR A 272 -5.70 13.41 -5.55
N ARG A 273 -6.36 14.55 -5.78
CA ARG A 273 -6.70 15.53 -4.75
C ARG A 273 -8.15 15.97 -4.94
N CYS A 274 -8.85 16.23 -3.83
CA CYS A 274 -10.12 16.94 -3.84
C CYS A 274 -9.92 18.39 -4.33
N THR A 275 -10.82 18.85 -5.19
CA THR A 275 -10.90 20.23 -5.67
C THR A 275 -11.82 21.06 -4.83
#